data_f0617896732d3cf877c887ee9901a606
#
_entry.id   f0617896732d3cf877c887ee9901a606
#
_cell.length_a   1.000
_cell.length_b   1.000
_cell.length_c   1.000
_cell.angle_alpha   90.00
_cell.angle_beta   90.00
_cell.angle_gamma   90.00
#
_symmetry.space_group_name_H-M   'P 1'
#
loop_
_entity.id
_entity.type
_entity.pdbx_description
1 polymer ?
#
loop_
_entity_poly.entity_id
_entity_poly.type
_entity_poly.pdbx_seq_one_letter_code
_entity_poly.pdbx_strand_id
1 'polypeptide(L)'
;NNASSDRLLGFPDVSKVCMLQSFHQNAEQFEIMFNKAKFDALPAKMKAIIENAVDAASSDMSWKAVHRYSQDYIEMQQKQGVKFYKTPDAVLQAQLNGYDDAVAKRKDNALFREIEESQRKFAERAVAWDQDTYVNRRMAYNRYFGAKPAATKKG
;
A
#
# COMPACT_ATOMS: atom_id res chain seq x y z
N ASN A 1 4.60 -6.58 -0.05
CA ASN A 1 5.03 -6.72 -1.44
C ASN A 1 4.04 -6.08 -2.40
N ASN A 2 4.50 -5.79 -3.60
CA ASN A 2 3.69 -5.22 -4.67
C ASN A 2 3.85 -6.05 -5.96
N ALA A 3 2.93 -5.88 -6.90
CA ALA A 3 2.87 -6.69 -8.11
C ALA A 3 4.19 -6.69 -8.91
N SER A 4 4.88 -5.55 -8.99
CA SER A 4 6.13 -5.45 -9.73
C SER A 4 7.29 -6.16 -9.02
N SER A 5 7.40 -6.02 -7.70
CA SER A 5 8.41 -6.74 -6.92
C SER A 5 8.18 -8.24 -6.97
N ASP A 6 6.94 -8.68 -6.81
CA ASP A 6 6.59 -10.10 -6.86
C ASP A 6 6.93 -10.71 -8.22
N ARG A 7 6.66 -9.99 -9.30
CA ARG A 7 7.02 -10.40 -10.65
C ARG A 7 8.53 -10.47 -10.87
N LEU A 8 9.27 -9.45 -10.46
CA LEU A 8 10.73 -9.38 -10.63
C LEU A 8 11.47 -10.43 -9.79
N LEU A 9 10.93 -10.77 -8.62
CA LEU A 9 11.50 -11.80 -7.73
C LEU A 9 11.12 -13.23 -8.13
N GLY A 10 10.32 -13.41 -9.19
CA GLY A 10 9.95 -14.73 -9.71
C GLY A 10 8.87 -15.46 -8.90
N PHE A 11 8.12 -14.77 -8.02
CA PHE A 11 7.03 -15.41 -7.29
C PHE A 11 5.98 -16.07 -8.18
N PRO A 12 5.62 -15.50 -9.36
CA PRO A 12 4.70 -16.16 -10.28
C PRO A 12 5.17 -17.51 -10.81
N ASP A 13 6.45 -17.81 -10.73
CA ASP A 13 6.99 -19.09 -11.20
C ASP A 13 6.74 -20.21 -10.19
N VAL A 14 6.68 -19.86 -8.90
CA VAL A 14 6.50 -20.81 -7.78
C VAL A 14 5.10 -20.81 -7.19
N SER A 15 4.32 -19.73 -7.38
CA SER A 15 2.95 -19.63 -6.87
C SER A 15 2.02 -19.02 -7.90
N LYS A 16 0.89 -19.70 -8.15
CA LYS A 16 -0.16 -19.24 -9.06
C LYS A 16 -1.37 -18.65 -8.34
N VAL A 17 -1.27 -18.45 -7.03
CA VAL A 17 -2.33 -17.87 -6.21
C VAL A 17 -1.80 -16.65 -5.47
N CYS A 18 -2.51 -15.54 -5.56
CA CYS A 18 -2.16 -14.30 -4.88
C CYS A 18 -3.40 -13.67 -4.22
N MET A 19 -3.23 -13.20 -2.98
CA MET A 19 -4.20 -12.39 -2.25
C MET A 19 -3.61 -11.00 -2.03
N LEU A 20 -4.20 -9.98 -2.63
CA LEU A 20 -3.63 -8.61 -2.63
C LEU A 20 -3.98 -7.78 -1.40
N GLN A 21 -5.06 -8.12 -0.69
CA GLN A 21 -5.52 -7.33 0.44
C GLN A 21 -4.86 -7.79 1.74
N SER A 22 -4.28 -6.85 2.47
CA SER A 22 -3.65 -7.12 3.75
C SER A 22 -3.60 -5.83 4.58
N PHE A 23 -3.67 -5.95 5.90
CA PHE A 23 -3.33 -4.87 6.82
C PHE A 23 -1.82 -4.77 7.06
N HIS A 24 -1.08 -5.81 6.68
CA HIS A 24 0.37 -5.81 6.77
C HIS A 24 0.97 -5.07 5.55
N GLN A 25 1.77 -4.06 5.80
CA GLN A 25 2.47 -3.27 4.78
C GLN A 25 1.56 -2.68 3.69
N ASN A 26 0.44 -2.11 4.09
CA ASN A 26 -0.43 -1.35 3.18
C ASN A 26 0.14 0.02 2.79
N ALA A 27 1.19 0.48 3.48
CA ALA A 27 1.99 1.64 3.14
C ALA A 27 3.47 1.32 3.26
N GLU A 28 4.27 1.80 2.31
CA GLU A 28 5.73 1.66 2.30
C GLU A 28 6.37 3.04 2.31
N GLN A 29 7.44 3.19 3.08
CA GLN A 29 8.30 4.37 3.06
C GLN A 29 9.71 3.97 2.63
N PHE A 30 10.27 4.75 1.73
CA PHE A 30 11.66 4.60 1.31
C PHE A 30 12.47 5.74 1.91
N GLU A 31 13.54 5.39 2.62
CA GLU A 31 14.41 6.35 3.26
C GLU A 31 15.64 6.62 2.41
N ILE A 32 15.99 7.90 2.26
CA ILE A 32 17.26 8.32 1.68
C ILE A 32 18.12 8.83 2.82
N MET A 33 19.11 8.03 3.22
CA MET A 33 19.96 8.34 4.36
C MET A 33 21.22 9.10 3.95
N PHE A 34 21.53 10.15 4.71
CA PHE A 34 22.74 10.93 4.57
C PHE A 34 23.61 10.85 5.83
N ASN A 35 24.92 10.92 5.66
CA ASN A 35 25.80 11.17 6.81
C ASN A 35 25.47 12.55 7.38
N LYS A 36 25.03 12.59 8.65
CA LYS A 36 24.55 13.82 9.28
C LYS A 36 25.56 14.97 9.22
N ALA A 37 26.81 14.70 9.59
CA ALA A 37 27.84 15.75 9.62
C ALA A 37 28.11 16.34 8.21
N LYS A 38 28.11 15.49 7.19
CA LYS A 38 28.29 15.95 5.81
C LYS A 38 27.07 16.73 5.30
N PHE A 39 25.87 16.28 5.64
CA PHE A 39 24.65 16.98 5.25
C PHE A 39 24.56 18.35 5.95
N ASP A 40 24.84 18.40 7.25
CA ASP A 40 24.80 19.63 8.04
C ASP A 40 25.82 20.68 7.52
N ALA A 41 26.94 20.25 6.99
CA ALA A 41 27.96 21.12 6.41
C ALA A 41 27.60 21.70 5.04
N LEU A 42 26.54 21.19 4.38
CA LEU A 42 26.10 21.72 3.10
C LEU A 42 25.53 23.13 3.21
N PRO A 43 25.77 24.01 2.21
CA PRO A 43 25.08 25.28 2.13
C PRO A 43 23.56 25.12 2.13
N ALA A 44 22.84 26.07 2.68
CA ALA A 44 21.37 26.05 2.79
C ALA A 44 20.69 25.79 1.43
N LYS A 45 21.19 26.40 0.35
CA LYS A 45 20.71 26.19 -1.01
C LYS A 45 20.81 24.73 -1.43
N MET A 46 21.90 24.04 -1.09
CA MET A 46 22.08 22.62 -1.45
C MET A 46 21.13 21.72 -0.65
N LYS A 47 20.92 22.00 0.62
CA LYS A 47 19.95 21.29 1.47
C LYS A 47 18.54 21.42 0.86
N ALA A 48 18.11 22.64 0.53
CA ALA A 48 16.80 22.87 -0.08
C ALA A 48 16.65 22.16 -1.43
N ILE A 49 17.70 22.07 -2.25
CA ILE A 49 17.65 21.31 -3.52
C ILE A 49 17.43 19.82 -3.24
N ILE A 50 18.15 19.25 -2.26
CA ILE A 50 18.02 17.83 -1.90
C ILE A 50 16.61 17.55 -1.37
N GLU A 51 16.11 18.36 -0.45
CA GLU A 51 14.76 18.22 0.13
C GLU A 51 13.69 18.27 -0.95
N ASN A 52 13.71 19.27 -1.82
CA ASN A 52 12.76 19.37 -2.93
C ASN A 52 12.90 18.22 -3.94
N ALA A 53 14.11 17.71 -4.18
CA ALA A 53 14.32 16.57 -5.06
C ALA A 53 13.73 15.27 -4.46
N VAL A 54 13.80 15.09 -3.14
CA VAL A 54 13.18 13.97 -2.42
C VAL A 54 11.66 14.03 -2.54
N ASP A 55 11.05 15.19 -2.32
CA ASP A 55 9.61 15.40 -2.43
C ASP A 55 9.12 15.15 -3.85
N ALA A 56 9.83 15.68 -4.85
CA ALA A 56 9.51 15.46 -6.26
C ALA A 56 9.61 13.98 -6.65
N ALA A 57 10.67 13.29 -6.23
CA ALA A 57 10.85 11.86 -6.49
C ALA A 57 9.78 11.01 -5.79
N SER A 58 9.39 11.36 -4.57
CA SER A 58 8.32 10.68 -3.82
C SER A 58 6.98 10.78 -4.54
N SER A 59 6.62 11.98 -5.00
CA SER A 59 5.39 12.22 -5.77
C SER A 59 5.39 11.46 -7.10
N ASP A 60 6.47 11.55 -7.87
CA ASP A 60 6.62 10.86 -9.16
C ASP A 60 6.55 9.34 -9.00
N MET A 61 7.21 8.79 -7.98
CA MET A 61 7.18 7.36 -7.68
C MET A 61 5.77 6.88 -7.36
N SER A 62 4.96 7.64 -6.63
CA SER A 62 3.59 7.26 -6.29
C SER A 62 2.73 7.04 -7.54
N TRP A 63 2.82 7.94 -8.52
CA TRP A 63 2.10 7.81 -9.79
C TRP A 63 2.64 6.68 -10.67
N LYS A 64 3.96 6.58 -10.79
CA LYS A 64 4.60 5.50 -11.53
C LYS A 64 4.29 4.13 -10.94
N ALA A 65 4.23 4.02 -9.61
CA ALA A 65 3.86 2.78 -8.94
C ALA A 65 2.44 2.33 -9.31
N VAL A 66 1.44 3.21 -9.28
CA VAL A 66 0.07 2.87 -9.68
C VAL A 66 0.02 2.37 -11.13
N HIS A 67 0.68 3.08 -12.04
CA HIS A 67 0.75 2.69 -13.46
C HIS A 67 1.44 1.34 -13.63
N ARG A 68 2.64 1.18 -13.09
CA ARG A 68 3.44 -0.03 -13.24
C ARG A 68 2.79 -1.25 -12.59
N TYR A 69 2.33 -1.11 -11.36
CA TYR A 69 1.72 -2.23 -10.63
C TYR A 69 0.44 -2.72 -11.32
N SER A 70 -0.36 -1.82 -11.88
CA SER A 70 -1.57 -2.21 -12.63
C SER A 70 -1.23 -2.96 -13.92
N GLN A 71 -0.17 -2.59 -14.62
CA GLN A 71 0.30 -3.33 -15.80
C GLN A 71 0.83 -4.72 -15.41
N ASP A 72 1.72 -4.80 -14.42
CA ASP A 72 2.29 -6.06 -13.97
C ASP A 72 1.21 -7.00 -13.40
N TYR A 73 0.19 -6.47 -12.72
CA TYR A 73 -0.97 -7.22 -12.27
C TYR A 73 -1.70 -7.91 -13.45
N ILE A 74 -1.96 -7.18 -14.52
CA ILE A 74 -2.60 -7.73 -15.72
C ILE A 74 -1.69 -8.77 -16.40
N GLU A 75 -0.40 -8.48 -16.53
CA GLU A 75 0.55 -9.41 -17.15
C GLU A 75 0.70 -10.71 -16.37
N MET A 76 0.75 -10.65 -15.05
CA MET A 76 0.78 -11.86 -14.21
C MET A 76 -0.44 -12.74 -14.43
N GLN A 77 -1.63 -12.15 -14.62
CA GLN A 77 -2.85 -12.92 -14.93
C GLN A 77 -2.79 -13.53 -16.33
N GLN A 78 -2.49 -12.71 -17.33
CA GLN A 78 -2.64 -13.10 -18.74
C GLN A 78 -1.48 -13.96 -19.24
N LYS A 79 -0.26 -13.67 -18.81
CA LYS A 79 0.96 -14.32 -19.33
C LYS A 79 1.52 -15.38 -18.38
N GLN A 80 1.35 -15.19 -17.08
CA GLN A 80 1.95 -16.07 -16.07
C GLN A 80 0.92 -16.94 -15.32
N GLY A 81 -0.37 -16.80 -15.64
CA GLY A 81 -1.45 -17.63 -15.11
C GLY A 81 -1.73 -17.45 -13.61
N VAL A 82 -1.32 -16.32 -13.03
CA VAL A 82 -1.58 -16.02 -11.62
C VAL A 82 -3.06 -15.70 -11.41
N LYS A 83 -3.67 -16.35 -10.43
CA LYS A 83 -5.05 -16.10 -10.01
C LYS A 83 -5.05 -15.21 -8.77
N PHE A 84 -5.69 -14.05 -8.89
CA PHE A 84 -5.83 -13.10 -7.81
C PHE A 84 -7.19 -13.28 -7.13
N TYR A 85 -7.14 -13.41 -5.81
CA TYR A 85 -8.33 -13.56 -4.97
C TYR A 85 -8.41 -12.40 -3.98
N LYS A 86 -9.64 -12.06 -3.61
CA LYS A 86 -9.89 -11.22 -2.46
C LYS A 86 -9.49 -12.00 -1.20
N THR A 87 -8.72 -11.38 -0.33
CA THR A 87 -8.34 -12.00 0.94
C THR A 87 -9.59 -12.26 1.79
N PRO A 88 -9.80 -13.47 2.30
CA PRO A 88 -10.94 -13.77 3.16
C PRO A 88 -10.93 -12.91 4.43
N ASP A 89 -12.12 -12.48 4.86
CA ASP A 89 -12.27 -11.64 6.05
C ASP A 89 -11.69 -12.30 7.32
N ALA A 90 -11.77 -13.63 7.42
CA ALA A 90 -11.16 -14.37 8.53
C ALA A 90 -9.63 -14.20 8.60
N VAL A 91 -8.95 -14.10 7.45
CA VAL A 91 -7.49 -13.85 7.39
C VAL A 91 -7.20 -12.41 7.81
N LEU A 92 -7.99 -11.45 7.34
CA LEU A 92 -7.85 -10.06 7.73
C LEU A 92 -8.08 -9.87 9.24
N GLN A 93 -9.09 -10.52 9.80
CA GLN A 93 -9.35 -10.50 11.24
C GLN A 93 -8.20 -11.12 12.04
N ALA A 94 -7.63 -12.22 11.57
CA ALA A 94 -6.46 -12.83 12.20
C ALA A 94 -5.23 -11.91 12.19
N GLN A 95 -5.04 -11.10 11.13
CA GLN A 95 -3.99 -10.09 11.09
C GLN A 95 -4.19 -8.99 12.15
N LEU A 96 -5.43 -8.51 12.34
CA LEU A 96 -5.74 -7.52 13.38
C LEU A 96 -5.47 -8.07 14.78
N ASN A 97 -5.92 -9.30 15.05
CA ASN A 97 -5.66 -9.95 16.33
C ASN A 97 -4.15 -10.13 16.58
N GLY A 98 -3.39 -10.54 15.56
CA GLY A 98 -1.94 -10.66 15.63
C GLY A 98 -1.22 -9.34 15.86
N TYR A 99 -1.75 -8.24 15.33
CA TYR A 99 -1.26 -6.89 15.61
C TYR A 99 -1.47 -6.52 17.10
N ASP A 100 -2.68 -6.74 17.63
CA ASP A 100 -3.00 -6.47 19.03
C ASP A 100 -2.08 -7.25 19.98
N ASP A 101 -1.84 -8.52 19.70
CA ASP A 101 -0.89 -9.37 20.44
C ASP A 101 0.55 -8.84 20.38
N ALA A 102 0.97 -8.36 19.22
CA ALA A 102 2.32 -7.82 19.02
C ALA A 102 2.52 -6.49 19.78
N VAL A 103 1.51 -5.63 19.78
CA VAL A 103 1.49 -4.37 20.53
C VAL A 103 1.51 -4.65 22.03
N ALA A 104 0.68 -5.59 22.50
CA ALA A 104 0.61 -5.94 23.92
C ALA A 104 1.97 -6.37 24.49
N LYS A 105 2.77 -7.13 23.71
CA LYS A 105 4.10 -7.61 24.09
C LYS A 105 5.16 -6.52 24.18
N ARG A 106 4.89 -5.31 23.68
CA ARG A 106 5.85 -4.18 23.62
C ARG A 106 5.47 -3.00 24.51
N LYS A 107 4.39 -3.12 25.27
CA LYS A 107 3.86 -2.03 26.12
C LYS A 107 4.82 -1.55 27.21
N ASP A 108 5.81 -2.36 27.59
CA ASP A 108 6.83 -1.98 28.57
C ASP A 108 7.87 -0.97 28.04
N ASN A 109 8.00 -0.87 26.70
CA ASN A 109 8.90 0.09 26.08
C ASN A 109 8.23 1.47 25.98
N ALA A 110 8.79 2.47 26.69
CA ALA A 110 8.25 3.83 26.73
C ALA A 110 8.21 4.50 25.35
N LEU A 111 9.30 4.38 24.58
CA LEU A 111 9.37 4.96 23.24
C LEU A 111 8.36 4.30 22.28
N PHE A 112 8.20 2.98 22.39
CA PHE A 112 7.19 2.27 21.58
C PHE A 112 5.76 2.79 21.87
N ARG A 113 5.41 2.99 23.14
CA ARG A 113 4.10 3.54 23.52
C ARG A 113 3.89 4.94 22.96
N GLU A 114 4.89 5.81 23.05
CA GLU A 114 4.81 7.18 22.52
C GLU A 114 4.56 7.18 21.01
N ILE A 115 5.30 6.36 20.26
CA ILE A 115 5.14 6.22 18.81
C ILE A 115 3.76 5.64 18.48
N GLU A 116 3.34 4.57 19.15
CA GLU A 116 2.03 3.91 18.92
C GLU A 116 0.88 4.87 19.20
N GLU A 117 0.93 5.61 20.29
CA GLU A 117 -0.09 6.61 20.64
C GLU A 117 -0.16 7.75 19.60
N SER A 118 0.99 8.23 19.14
CA SER A 118 1.06 9.25 18.09
C SER A 118 0.45 8.76 16.78
N GLN A 119 0.80 7.54 16.36
CA GLN A 119 0.25 6.91 15.16
C GLN A 119 -1.25 6.67 15.27
N ARG A 120 -1.73 6.22 16.43
CA ARG A 120 -3.15 5.99 16.70
C ARG A 120 -3.97 7.27 16.59
N LYS A 121 -3.51 8.35 17.21
CA LYS A 121 -4.17 9.67 17.13
C LYS A 121 -4.24 10.20 15.70
N PHE A 122 -3.17 10.02 14.94
CA PHE A 122 -3.17 10.40 13.53
C PHE A 122 -4.14 9.53 12.72
N ALA A 123 -4.08 8.21 12.88
CA ALA A 123 -4.91 7.27 12.15
C ALA A 123 -6.40 7.47 12.42
N GLU A 124 -6.80 7.67 13.68
CA GLU A 124 -8.18 7.96 14.05
C GLU A 124 -8.77 9.12 13.25
N ARG A 125 -8.02 10.21 13.13
CA ARG A 125 -8.45 11.40 12.36
C ARG A 125 -8.36 11.18 10.85
N ALA A 126 -7.21 10.67 10.37
CA ALA A 126 -6.94 10.56 8.94
C ALA A 126 -7.79 9.48 8.27
N VAL A 127 -7.98 8.34 8.93
CA VAL A 127 -8.80 7.25 8.40
C VAL A 127 -10.29 7.60 8.44
N ALA A 128 -10.77 8.29 9.48
CA ALA A 128 -12.14 8.78 9.53
C ALA A 128 -12.41 9.71 8.34
N TRP A 129 -11.52 10.68 8.10
CA TRP A 129 -11.61 11.57 6.93
C TRP A 129 -11.62 10.79 5.62
N ASP A 130 -10.73 9.80 5.48
CA ASP A 130 -10.64 8.97 4.27
C ASP A 130 -11.96 8.21 4.03
N GLN A 131 -12.52 7.59 5.06
CA GLN A 131 -13.79 6.86 4.94
C GLN A 131 -14.96 7.76 4.54
N ASP A 132 -15.02 8.97 5.07
CA ASP A 132 -16.11 9.90 4.82
C ASP A 132 -16.00 10.61 3.45
N THR A 133 -14.80 10.77 2.92
CA THR A 133 -14.55 11.55 1.69
C THR A 133 -14.37 10.70 0.44
N TYR A 134 -13.97 9.44 0.56
CA TYR A 134 -13.78 8.56 -0.60
C TYR A 134 -15.07 7.87 -1.02
N VAL A 135 -15.46 8.09 -2.26
CA VAL A 135 -16.58 7.37 -2.87
C VAL A 135 -16.24 5.90 -3.14
N ASN A 136 -17.24 5.05 -3.20
CA ASN A 136 -17.10 3.64 -3.57
C ASN A 136 -16.64 3.50 -5.03
N ARG A 137 -15.33 3.43 -5.23
CA ARG A 137 -14.71 3.30 -6.57
C ARG A 137 -15.17 2.04 -7.32
N ARG A 138 -15.54 0.98 -6.61
CA ARG A 138 -16.03 -0.25 -7.22
C ARG A 138 -17.38 -0.05 -7.92
N MET A 139 -18.23 0.80 -7.38
CA MET A 139 -19.50 1.14 -8.01
C MET A 139 -19.28 1.74 -9.42
N ALA A 140 -18.39 2.72 -9.53
CA ALA A 140 -18.04 3.31 -10.83
C ALA A 140 -17.34 2.31 -11.75
N TYR A 141 -16.39 1.53 -11.23
CA TYR A 141 -15.70 0.50 -12.00
C TYR A 141 -16.70 -0.52 -12.59
N ASN A 142 -17.60 -1.04 -11.78
CA ASN A 142 -18.58 -2.02 -12.24
C ASN A 142 -19.55 -1.45 -13.28
N ARG A 143 -19.87 -0.16 -13.18
CA ARG A 143 -20.74 0.51 -14.16
C ARG A 143 -20.13 0.56 -15.56
N TYR A 144 -18.83 0.81 -15.64
CA TYR A 144 -18.17 1.04 -16.94
C TYR A 144 -17.42 -0.20 -17.47
N PHE A 145 -16.94 -1.05 -16.58
CA PHE A 145 -16.05 -2.17 -16.92
C PHE A 145 -16.50 -3.52 -16.37
N GLY A 146 -17.53 -3.55 -15.51
CA GLY A 146 -18.11 -4.79 -15.00
C GLY A 146 -18.90 -5.54 -16.08
N ALA A 147 -19.12 -6.84 -15.85
CA ALA A 147 -20.01 -7.62 -16.71
C ALA A 147 -21.40 -6.98 -16.74
N LYS A 148 -21.89 -6.64 -17.93
CA LYS A 148 -23.27 -6.14 -18.08
C LYS A 148 -24.23 -7.26 -17.65
N PRO A 149 -25.24 -6.98 -16.80
CA PRO A 149 -26.28 -7.97 -16.54
C PRO A 149 -26.89 -8.45 -17.88
N ALA A 150 -27.07 -9.75 -18.01
CA ALA A 150 -27.74 -10.29 -19.19
C ALA A 150 -29.06 -9.54 -19.36
N ALA A 151 -29.31 -9.03 -20.57
CA ALA A 151 -30.55 -8.35 -20.87
C ALA A 151 -31.73 -9.30 -20.55
N THR A 152 -32.53 -8.94 -19.55
CA THR A 152 -33.79 -9.63 -19.27
C THR A 152 -34.63 -9.53 -20.54
N LYS A 153 -34.81 -10.64 -21.27
CA LYS A 153 -35.78 -10.71 -22.35
C LYS A 153 -37.12 -10.36 -21.73
N LYS A 154 -37.64 -9.18 -22.07
CA LYS A 154 -39.05 -8.88 -21.82
C LYS A 154 -39.86 -9.85 -22.68
N GLY A 155 -40.49 -10.81 -22.02
CA GLY A 155 -41.55 -11.63 -22.64
C GLY A 155 -42.81 -10.80 -22.80
#